data_a8dc7cd55ac79699c707ebd79d8cd29f
#
_entry.id   a8dc7cd55ac79699c707ebd79d8cd29f
#
_cell.length_a   1.000
_cell.length_b   1.000
_cell.length_c   1.000
_cell.angle_alpha   90.00
_cell.angle_beta   90.00
_cell.angle_gamma   90.00
#
_symmetry.space_group_name_H-M   'P 1'
#
loop_
_entity.id
_entity.type
_entity.pdbx_description
1 polymer ?
#
loop_
_entity_poly.entity_id
_entity_poly.type
_entity_poly.pdbx_seq_one_letter_code
_entity_poly.pdbx_strand_id
1 'polypeptide(L)'
;EIARRHLVPKQLEENGLEPREIKFPKETLAAIIEKYTRESGVRELEKKIGKLLRKIARLKAQGEADYPTTILPKDLKGFLGAEEYHSDNYEGNDFAGVVTGLAWTAVGGEILYIESSLSRAGKSGEKLTLTGNLGDVMKESAVIALEYIKAHSQQFGIDYQLFDKYNVHIHVPEGAIPKDGPSAG
;
A
#
# COMPACT_ATOMS: atom_id res chain seq x y z
N GLU A 1 -0.18 -9.75 19.43
CA GLU A 1 -0.45 -10.04 20.85
C GLU A 1 -1.93 -9.79 21.16
N ILE A 2 -2.47 -8.59 20.92
CA ILE A 2 -3.88 -8.21 21.17
C ILE A 2 -4.84 -9.17 20.46
N ALA A 3 -4.62 -9.44 19.18
CA ALA A 3 -5.47 -10.35 18.41
C ALA A 3 -5.60 -11.72 19.07
N ARG A 4 -4.48 -12.31 19.46
CA ARG A 4 -4.44 -13.67 20.03
C ARG A 4 -5.03 -13.72 21.43
N ARG A 5 -4.76 -12.69 22.27
CA ARG A 5 -5.16 -12.72 23.68
C ARG A 5 -6.59 -12.23 23.92
N HIS A 6 -7.08 -11.36 23.05
CA HIS A 6 -8.36 -10.69 23.27
C HIS A 6 -9.36 -10.86 22.14
N LEU A 7 -8.95 -10.58 20.86
CA LEU A 7 -9.93 -10.55 19.77
C LEU A 7 -10.41 -11.95 19.38
N VAL A 8 -9.49 -12.91 19.25
CA VAL A 8 -9.86 -14.28 18.86
C VAL A 8 -10.75 -14.93 19.93
N PRO A 9 -10.41 -14.92 21.24
CA PRO A 9 -11.29 -15.48 22.25
C PRO A 9 -12.66 -14.82 22.29
N LYS A 10 -12.72 -13.48 22.22
CA LYS A 10 -13.97 -12.74 22.19
C LYS A 10 -14.84 -13.13 20.99
N GLN A 11 -14.23 -13.19 19.80
CA GLN A 11 -14.96 -13.53 18.57
C GLN A 11 -15.38 -15.02 18.52
N LEU A 12 -14.67 -15.93 19.16
CA LEU A 12 -15.12 -17.31 19.35
C LEU A 12 -16.41 -17.34 20.18
N GLU A 13 -16.41 -16.72 21.34
CA GLU A 13 -17.56 -16.63 22.23
C GLU A 13 -18.78 -15.98 21.55
N GLU A 14 -18.60 -14.82 20.93
CA GLU A 14 -19.67 -14.10 20.21
C GLU A 14 -20.31 -14.90 19.08
N ASN A 15 -19.58 -15.85 18.49
CA ASN A 15 -20.07 -16.70 17.41
C ASN A 15 -20.46 -18.13 17.88
N GLY A 16 -20.53 -18.37 19.20
CA GLY A 16 -20.98 -19.66 19.76
C GLY A 16 -20.02 -20.83 19.51
N LEU A 17 -18.73 -20.53 19.36
CA LEU A 17 -17.67 -21.52 19.22
C LEU A 17 -16.97 -21.73 20.56
N GLU A 18 -16.55 -22.96 20.83
CA GLU A 18 -15.85 -23.28 22.07
C GLU A 18 -14.49 -22.59 22.17
N PRO A 19 -14.04 -22.24 23.40
CA PRO A 19 -12.71 -21.70 23.61
C PRO A 19 -11.65 -22.64 23.03
N ARG A 20 -10.76 -22.10 22.18
CA ARG A 20 -9.69 -22.84 21.49
C ARG A 20 -10.15 -23.84 20.43
N GLU A 21 -11.41 -23.88 20.09
CA GLU A 21 -11.92 -24.74 19.02
C GLU A 21 -11.24 -24.43 17.68
N ILE A 22 -11.06 -23.14 17.39
CA ILE A 22 -10.38 -22.69 16.19
C ILE A 22 -9.07 -21.97 16.58
N LYS A 23 -7.98 -22.40 15.96
CA LYS A 23 -6.64 -21.85 16.19
C LYS A 23 -6.23 -20.93 15.06
N PHE A 24 -5.63 -19.82 15.44
CA PHE A 24 -4.99 -18.85 14.54
C PHE A 24 -3.49 -18.82 14.82
N PRO A 25 -2.67 -19.49 14.03
CA PRO A 25 -1.22 -19.33 14.07
C PRO A 25 -0.80 -17.85 13.90
N LYS A 26 0.41 -17.52 14.35
CA LYS A 26 0.92 -16.14 14.29
C LYS A 26 0.99 -15.63 12.85
N GLU A 27 1.42 -16.50 11.94
CA GLU A 27 1.50 -16.21 10.50
C GLU A 27 0.12 -15.93 9.88
N THR A 28 -0.93 -16.57 10.33
CA THR A 28 -2.30 -16.33 9.86
C THR A 28 -2.79 -14.95 10.31
N LEU A 29 -2.56 -14.60 11.57
CA LEU A 29 -2.93 -13.28 12.08
C LEU A 29 -2.12 -12.17 11.39
N ALA A 30 -0.84 -12.41 11.11
CA ALA A 30 -0.01 -11.49 10.33
C ALA A 30 -0.57 -11.31 8.91
N ALA A 31 -0.89 -12.40 8.23
CA ALA A 31 -1.47 -12.35 6.89
C ALA A 31 -2.84 -11.62 6.85
N ILE A 32 -3.68 -11.76 7.89
CA ILE A 32 -4.93 -10.99 7.97
C ILE A 32 -4.61 -9.48 8.10
N ILE A 33 -3.66 -9.12 8.95
CA ILE A 33 -3.27 -7.72 9.15
C ILE A 33 -2.71 -7.13 7.85
N GLU A 34 -1.78 -7.80 7.21
CA GLU A 34 -1.07 -7.30 6.03
C GLU A 34 -1.94 -7.23 4.77
N LYS A 35 -2.83 -8.22 4.59
CA LYS A 35 -3.54 -8.41 3.33
C LYS A 35 -5.03 -8.04 3.36
N TYR A 36 -5.62 -7.91 4.53
CA TYR A 36 -7.06 -7.68 4.69
C TYR A 36 -7.43 -6.51 5.59
N THR A 37 -6.44 -5.83 6.17
CA THR A 37 -6.67 -4.62 6.97
C THR A 37 -5.67 -3.52 6.64
N ARG A 38 -6.10 -2.26 6.78
CA ARG A 38 -5.24 -1.09 6.62
C ARG A 38 -5.64 -0.04 7.65
N GLU A 39 -5.29 -0.31 8.89
CA GLU A 39 -5.69 0.52 10.04
C GLU A 39 -4.57 0.62 11.07
N SER A 40 -4.52 1.72 11.79
CA SER A 40 -3.63 1.88 12.96
C SER A 40 -4.19 1.26 14.24
N GLY A 41 -5.44 0.80 14.20
CA GLY A 41 -6.16 0.16 15.30
C GLY A 41 -6.29 -1.35 15.11
N VAL A 42 -7.39 -1.89 15.67
CA VAL A 42 -7.70 -3.34 15.62
C VAL A 42 -9.16 -3.64 15.27
N ARG A 43 -9.94 -2.62 14.89
CA ARG A 43 -11.38 -2.78 14.63
C ARG A 43 -11.66 -3.57 13.35
N GLU A 44 -10.92 -3.31 12.30
CA GLU A 44 -11.03 -4.08 11.05
C GLU A 44 -10.54 -5.50 11.25
N LEU A 45 -9.42 -5.67 11.95
CA LEU A 45 -8.90 -6.99 12.30
C LEU A 45 -9.94 -7.80 13.07
N GLU A 46 -10.60 -7.21 14.06
CA GLU A 46 -11.69 -7.85 14.80
C GLU A 46 -12.84 -8.25 13.87
N LYS A 47 -13.27 -7.37 12.97
CA LYS A 47 -14.33 -7.66 11.98
C LYS A 47 -13.95 -8.79 11.04
N LYS A 48 -12.69 -8.85 10.56
CA LYS A 48 -12.21 -9.93 9.67
C LYS A 48 -12.18 -11.26 10.41
N ILE A 49 -11.67 -11.29 11.64
CA ILE A 49 -11.70 -12.49 12.50
C ILE A 49 -13.15 -12.94 12.72
N GLY A 50 -14.05 -12.04 13.11
CA GLY A 50 -15.45 -12.33 13.30
C GLY A 50 -16.16 -12.82 12.02
N LYS A 51 -15.85 -12.25 10.85
CA LYS A 51 -16.37 -12.71 9.55
C LYS A 51 -15.96 -14.16 9.27
N LEU A 52 -14.70 -14.50 9.55
CA LEU A 52 -14.18 -15.83 9.36
C LEU A 52 -14.86 -16.82 10.31
N LEU A 53 -14.91 -16.50 11.59
CA LEU A 53 -15.51 -17.37 12.61
C LEU A 53 -17.01 -17.58 12.40
N ARG A 54 -17.76 -16.56 11.95
CA ARG A 54 -19.18 -16.72 11.57
C ARG A 54 -19.38 -17.75 10.44
N LYS A 55 -18.49 -17.74 9.44
CA LYS A 55 -18.57 -18.76 8.37
C LYS A 55 -18.33 -20.17 8.91
N ILE A 56 -17.39 -20.35 9.83
CA ILE A 56 -17.11 -21.62 10.48
C ILE A 56 -18.29 -22.04 11.35
N ALA A 57 -18.81 -21.15 12.18
CA ALA A 57 -19.98 -21.41 13.01
C ALA A 57 -21.20 -21.85 12.18
N ARG A 58 -21.37 -21.23 10.99
CA ARG A 58 -22.42 -21.66 10.06
C ARG A 58 -22.19 -23.07 9.52
N LEU A 59 -20.96 -23.42 9.09
CA LEU A 59 -20.64 -24.78 8.63
C LEU A 59 -20.91 -25.79 9.73
N LYS A 60 -20.47 -25.52 10.96
CA LYS A 60 -20.74 -26.34 12.13
C LYS A 60 -22.25 -26.54 12.37
N ALA A 61 -23.03 -25.46 12.30
CA ALA A 61 -24.49 -25.51 12.50
C ALA A 61 -25.22 -26.28 11.38
N GLN A 62 -24.65 -26.33 10.18
CA GLN A 62 -25.17 -27.14 9.06
C GLN A 62 -24.82 -28.65 9.16
N GLY A 63 -24.07 -29.03 10.19
CA GLY A 63 -23.63 -30.42 10.38
C GLY A 63 -22.49 -30.85 9.47
N GLU A 64 -21.82 -29.87 8.81
CA GLU A 64 -20.61 -30.17 8.05
C GLU A 64 -19.46 -30.50 9.02
N ALA A 65 -18.93 -31.70 8.93
CA ALA A 65 -17.82 -32.16 9.78
C ALA A 65 -16.46 -31.67 9.30
N ASP A 66 -16.38 -31.16 8.07
CA ASP A 66 -15.12 -30.78 7.41
C ASP A 66 -14.92 -29.27 7.39
N TYR A 67 -14.74 -28.67 8.57
CA TYR A 67 -14.25 -27.30 8.69
C TYR A 67 -12.89 -27.27 9.39
N PRO A 68 -12.01 -26.33 9.02
CA PRO A 68 -10.66 -26.30 9.57
C PRO A 68 -10.67 -25.85 11.04
N THR A 69 -10.06 -26.65 11.91
CA THR A 69 -9.82 -26.28 13.32
C THR A 69 -8.56 -25.42 13.51
N THR A 70 -7.72 -25.35 12.50
CA THR A 70 -6.56 -24.44 12.45
C THR A 70 -6.59 -23.69 11.12
N ILE A 71 -6.68 -22.38 11.19
CA ILE A 71 -6.75 -21.53 10.01
C ILE A 71 -5.33 -21.20 9.56
N LEU A 72 -4.98 -21.57 8.36
CA LEU A 72 -3.70 -21.23 7.73
C LEU A 72 -3.85 -20.05 6.77
N PRO A 73 -2.77 -19.34 6.43
CA PRO A 73 -2.83 -18.22 5.48
C PRO A 73 -3.49 -18.55 4.14
N LYS A 74 -3.29 -19.76 3.63
CA LYS A 74 -3.91 -20.25 2.39
C LYS A 74 -5.44 -20.33 2.43
N ASP A 75 -6.02 -20.47 3.62
CA ASP A 75 -7.46 -20.63 3.81
C ASP A 75 -8.18 -19.28 3.80
N LEU A 76 -7.44 -18.20 4.04
CA LEU A 76 -7.99 -16.84 4.18
C LEU A 76 -8.79 -16.41 2.95
N LYS A 77 -8.31 -16.72 1.76
CA LYS A 77 -9.00 -16.38 0.50
C LYS A 77 -10.40 -17.01 0.43
N GLY A 78 -10.57 -18.24 0.91
CA GLY A 78 -11.87 -18.92 0.96
C GLY A 78 -12.86 -18.26 1.94
N PHE A 79 -12.35 -17.79 3.08
CA PHE A 79 -13.18 -17.18 4.12
C PHE A 79 -13.38 -15.67 3.94
N LEU A 80 -12.36 -14.93 3.56
CA LEU A 80 -12.40 -13.46 3.51
C LEU A 80 -12.63 -12.92 2.11
N GLY A 81 -12.28 -13.67 1.07
CA GLY A 81 -12.33 -13.24 -0.33
C GLY A 81 -10.93 -12.95 -0.87
N ALA A 82 -10.85 -12.21 -1.98
CA ALA A 82 -9.57 -11.75 -2.52
C ALA A 82 -8.82 -10.88 -1.51
N GLU A 83 -7.51 -10.90 -1.58
CA GLU A 83 -6.66 -9.99 -0.81
C GLU A 83 -7.03 -8.55 -1.15
N GLU A 84 -7.24 -7.72 -0.13
CA GLU A 84 -7.69 -6.33 -0.29
C GLU A 84 -6.50 -5.38 -0.43
N TYR A 85 -5.36 -5.80 0.11
CA TYR A 85 -4.12 -5.02 0.10
C TYR A 85 -2.95 -5.89 -0.33
N HIS A 86 -2.10 -5.33 -1.15
CA HIS A 86 -0.83 -5.91 -1.52
C HIS A 86 0.27 -5.04 -0.94
N SER A 87 1.28 -5.63 -0.35
CA SER A 87 2.51 -4.91 -0.02
C SER A 87 3.35 -4.85 -1.29
N ASP A 88 3.61 -3.67 -1.80
CA ASP A 88 4.58 -3.49 -2.85
C ASP A 88 5.96 -3.86 -2.31
N ASN A 89 6.60 -4.81 -2.95
CA ASN A 89 7.99 -5.14 -2.67
C ASN A 89 8.88 -4.17 -3.46
N TYR A 90 9.94 -3.72 -2.82
CA TYR A 90 10.97 -2.98 -3.52
C TYR A 90 11.60 -3.86 -4.59
N GLU A 91 11.40 -3.51 -5.86
CA GLU A 91 11.92 -4.24 -7.02
C GLU A 91 13.24 -3.69 -7.55
N GLY A 92 13.82 -2.70 -6.88
CA GLY A 92 15.06 -2.04 -7.32
C GLY A 92 14.79 -0.75 -8.11
N ASN A 93 15.87 -0.07 -8.48
CA ASN A 93 15.86 1.14 -9.32
C ASN A 93 16.54 0.88 -10.68
N ASP A 94 16.28 -0.27 -11.27
CA ASP A 94 16.97 -0.70 -12.49
C ASP A 94 16.42 -0.04 -13.77
N PHE A 95 15.30 0.65 -13.66
CA PHE A 95 14.67 1.34 -14.79
C PHE A 95 14.99 2.83 -14.77
N ALA A 96 15.62 3.30 -15.85
CA ALA A 96 15.84 4.73 -16.04
C ALA A 96 14.51 5.49 -16.06
N GLY A 97 14.43 6.56 -15.27
CA GLY A 97 13.21 7.36 -15.14
C GLY A 97 12.25 6.86 -14.05
N VAL A 98 12.55 5.79 -13.35
CA VAL A 98 11.76 5.31 -12.21
C VAL A 98 12.60 5.35 -10.94
N VAL A 99 12.12 6.03 -9.92
CA VAL A 99 12.80 6.12 -8.62
C VAL A 99 11.82 5.70 -7.52
N THR A 100 12.30 4.89 -6.60
CA THR A 100 11.55 4.49 -5.42
C THR A 100 11.67 5.56 -4.34
N GLY A 101 10.55 6.15 -3.99
CA GLY A 101 10.39 7.00 -2.82
C GLY A 101 9.81 6.23 -1.64
N LEU A 102 9.94 6.78 -0.45
CA LEU A 102 9.35 6.25 0.77
C LEU A 102 8.36 7.27 1.32
N ALA A 103 7.16 6.80 1.64
CA ALA A 103 6.14 7.60 2.30
C ALA A 103 5.83 7.04 3.69
N TRP A 104 5.53 7.92 4.61
CA TRP A 104 5.00 7.54 5.93
C TRP A 104 3.50 7.75 5.95
N THR A 105 2.76 6.73 6.35
CA THR A 105 1.30 6.77 6.50
C THR A 105 0.89 6.42 7.93
N ALA A 106 -0.36 6.67 8.28
CA ALA A 106 -0.90 6.31 9.60
C ALA A 106 -0.81 4.80 9.90
N VAL A 107 -0.60 3.98 8.90
CA VAL A 107 -0.53 2.51 9.00
C VAL A 107 0.88 1.95 8.78
N GLY A 108 1.87 2.82 8.56
CA GLY A 108 3.27 2.43 8.37
C GLY A 108 3.92 3.09 7.17
N GLY A 109 5.11 2.61 6.81
CA GLY A 109 5.82 3.03 5.61
C GLY A 109 5.21 2.42 4.34
N GLU A 110 5.17 3.20 3.27
CA GLU A 110 4.77 2.77 1.93
C GLU A 110 5.85 3.11 0.92
N ILE A 111 5.91 2.30 -0.12
CA ILE A 111 6.75 2.56 -1.28
C ILE A 111 5.95 3.39 -2.27
N LEU A 112 6.56 4.45 -2.77
CA LEU A 112 6.05 5.26 -3.87
C LEU A 112 6.98 5.12 -5.06
N TYR A 113 6.43 4.89 -6.23
CA TYR A 113 7.19 5.00 -7.47
C TYR A 113 7.03 6.41 -8.02
N ILE A 114 8.16 7.04 -8.35
CA ILE A 114 8.21 8.34 -9.02
C ILE A 114 8.71 8.07 -10.42
N GLU A 115 7.83 8.19 -11.38
CA GLU A 115 8.11 7.95 -12.78
C GLU A 115 8.39 9.28 -13.48
N SER A 116 9.48 9.37 -14.20
CA SER A 116 9.82 10.54 -15.00
C SER A 116 10.03 10.16 -16.47
N SER A 117 9.49 10.96 -17.35
CA SER A 117 9.63 10.76 -18.79
C SER A 117 9.87 12.09 -19.52
N LEU A 118 10.49 12.00 -20.68
CA LEU A 118 10.77 13.15 -21.52
C LEU A 118 9.92 13.08 -22.80
N SER A 119 9.27 14.18 -23.13
CA SER A 119 8.58 14.37 -24.39
C SER A 119 9.15 15.55 -25.15
N ARG A 120 9.09 15.55 -26.48
CA ARG A 120 9.57 16.70 -27.27
C ARG A 120 8.75 17.94 -26.90
N ALA A 121 9.46 19.06 -26.65
CA ALA A 121 8.82 20.33 -26.37
C ALA A 121 7.94 20.77 -27.56
N GLY A 122 6.66 21.00 -27.27
CA GLY A 122 5.74 21.61 -28.20
C GLY A 122 5.84 23.15 -28.18
N LYS A 123 5.02 23.79 -29.00
CA LYS A 123 4.94 25.26 -29.02
C LYS A 123 4.30 25.89 -27.78
N SER A 124 3.73 25.11 -26.89
CA SER A 124 2.94 25.57 -25.73
C SER A 124 3.75 26.07 -24.53
N GLY A 125 5.05 25.90 -24.53
CA GLY A 125 5.92 26.44 -23.47
C GLY A 125 5.86 25.77 -22.11
N GLU A 126 5.02 24.76 -21.91
CA GLU A 126 4.94 24.03 -20.65
C GLU A 126 6.10 23.06 -20.55
N LYS A 127 6.99 23.28 -19.57
CA LYS A 127 8.24 22.51 -19.43
C LYS A 127 8.17 21.40 -18.38
N LEU A 128 7.18 21.42 -17.50
CA LEU A 128 6.97 20.42 -16.44
C LEU A 128 5.49 20.06 -16.34
N THR A 129 5.18 18.79 -16.45
CA THR A 129 3.84 18.25 -16.25
C THR A 129 3.86 17.32 -15.05
N LEU A 130 2.91 17.48 -14.12
CA LEU A 130 2.81 16.71 -12.89
C LEU A 130 1.48 15.98 -12.85
N THR A 131 1.50 14.66 -12.57
CA THR A 131 0.30 13.83 -12.45
C THR A 131 0.41 12.87 -11.26
N GLY A 132 -0.71 12.36 -10.74
CA GLY A 132 -0.75 11.40 -9.65
C GLY A 132 -1.39 11.93 -8.36
N ASN A 133 -2.31 12.90 -8.48
CA ASN A 133 -3.03 13.48 -7.33
C ASN A 133 -2.08 14.04 -6.26
N LEU A 134 -1.12 14.87 -6.71
CA LEU A 134 -0.12 15.48 -5.86
C LEU A 134 -0.70 16.72 -5.15
N GLY A 135 -0.44 16.83 -3.85
CA GLY A 135 -0.68 18.06 -3.09
C GLY A 135 0.31 19.16 -3.44
N ASP A 136 0.13 20.32 -2.84
CA ASP A 136 0.89 21.51 -3.22
C ASP A 136 2.37 21.43 -2.84
N VAL A 137 2.70 20.81 -1.69
CA VAL A 137 4.09 20.59 -1.27
C VAL A 137 4.83 19.65 -2.24
N MET A 138 4.19 18.57 -2.68
CA MET A 138 4.76 17.66 -3.66
C MET A 138 4.99 18.33 -5.02
N LYS A 139 4.06 19.18 -5.46
CA LYS A 139 4.20 19.95 -6.71
C LYS A 139 5.36 20.92 -6.63
N GLU A 140 5.46 21.66 -5.53
CA GLU A 140 6.57 22.58 -5.30
C GLU A 140 7.91 21.84 -5.25
N SER A 141 7.97 20.70 -4.56
CA SER A 141 9.16 19.87 -4.50
C SER A 141 9.63 19.41 -5.89
N ALA A 142 8.70 19.01 -6.75
CA ALA A 142 9.03 18.62 -8.12
C ALA A 142 9.59 19.79 -8.95
N VAL A 143 9.05 20.99 -8.77
CA VAL A 143 9.58 22.22 -9.41
C VAL A 143 10.99 22.51 -8.90
N ILE A 144 11.21 22.49 -7.59
CA ILE A 144 12.51 22.73 -6.96
C ILE A 144 13.54 21.72 -7.47
N ALA A 145 13.18 20.45 -7.52
CA ALA A 145 14.07 19.39 -8.00
C ALA A 145 14.49 19.61 -9.46
N LEU A 146 13.55 19.96 -10.33
CA LEU A 146 13.87 20.26 -11.73
C LEU A 146 14.77 21.48 -11.86
N GLU A 147 14.49 22.57 -11.17
CA GLU A 147 15.31 23.78 -11.21
C GLU A 147 16.71 23.53 -10.63
N TYR A 148 16.82 22.70 -9.58
CA TYR A 148 18.11 22.29 -9.05
C TYR A 148 18.93 21.50 -10.08
N ILE A 149 18.33 20.55 -10.79
CA ILE A 149 19.01 19.78 -11.85
C ILE A 149 19.45 20.71 -12.98
N LYS A 150 18.62 21.67 -13.40
CA LYS A 150 18.99 22.66 -14.42
C LYS A 150 20.19 23.50 -13.99
N ALA A 151 20.16 24.03 -12.75
CA ALA A 151 21.24 24.87 -12.21
C ALA A 151 22.56 24.10 -12.09
N HIS A 152 22.50 22.80 -11.87
CA HIS A 152 23.67 21.94 -11.67
C HIS A 152 23.91 20.95 -12.82
N SER A 153 23.33 21.22 -14.00
CA SER A 153 23.35 20.31 -15.14
C SER A 153 24.76 19.84 -15.53
N GLN A 154 25.76 20.71 -15.46
CA GLN A 154 27.16 20.35 -15.73
C GLN A 154 27.70 19.32 -14.76
N GLN A 155 27.35 19.39 -13.47
CA GLN A 155 27.78 18.43 -12.45
C GLN A 155 27.17 17.04 -12.70
N PHE A 156 25.96 17.01 -13.26
CA PHE A 156 25.26 15.76 -13.62
C PHE A 156 25.61 15.26 -15.03
N GLY A 157 26.47 15.97 -15.78
CA GLY A 157 26.80 15.62 -17.16
C GLY A 157 25.63 15.78 -18.14
N ILE A 158 24.65 16.64 -17.81
CA ILE A 158 23.45 16.91 -18.61
C ILE A 158 23.68 18.14 -19.47
N ASP A 159 23.47 18.03 -20.79
CA ASP A 159 23.43 19.19 -21.67
C ASP A 159 22.23 20.06 -21.36
N TYR A 160 22.47 21.30 -20.94
CA TYR A 160 21.41 22.26 -20.62
C TYR A 160 20.39 22.45 -21.75
N GLN A 161 20.80 22.33 -23.00
CA GLN A 161 19.91 22.44 -24.15
C GLN A 161 18.81 21.38 -24.20
N LEU A 162 18.97 20.28 -23.46
CA LEU A 162 17.91 19.27 -23.37
C LEU A 162 16.63 19.83 -22.74
N PHE A 163 16.77 20.74 -21.77
CA PHE A 163 15.61 21.39 -21.13
C PHE A 163 14.84 22.34 -22.04
N ASP A 164 15.45 22.77 -23.15
CA ASP A 164 14.76 23.55 -24.17
C ASP A 164 14.08 22.66 -25.22
N LYS A 165 14.61 21.47 -25.44
CA LYS A 165 14.12 20.52 -26.45
C LYS A 165 13.06 19.57 -25.94
N TYR A 166 12.99 19.34 -24.62
CA TYR A 166 12.10 18.36 -24.02
C TYR A 166 11.32 18.96 -22.85
N ASN A 167 10.09 18.49 -22.71
CA ASN A 167 9.28 18.66 -21.51
C ASN A 167 9.52 17.47 -20.58
N VAL A 168 9.53 17.74 -19.29
CA VAL A 168 9.62 16.70 -18.24
C VAL A 168 8.21 16.39 -17.76
N HIS A 169 7.86 15.12 -17.71
CA HIS A 169 6.65 14.67 -17.06
C HIS A 169 7.03 13.83 -15.84
N ILE A 170 6.47 14.16 -14.69
CA ILE A 170 6.61 13.38 -13.45
C ILE A 170 5.24 12.84 -13.09
N HIS A 171 5.18 11.53 -12.94
CA HIS A 171 3.98 10.80 -12.54
C HIS A 171 4.26 10.04 -11.23
N VAL A 172 3.35 10.16 -10.27
CA VAL A 172 3.36 9.31 -9.07
C VAL A 172 2.09 8.48 -9.10
N PRO A 173 2.17 7.18 -9.39
CA PRO A 173 1.02 6.28 -9.48
C PRO A 173 0.12 6.30 -8.25
N GLU A 174 -1.04 5.63 -8.32
CA GLU A 174 -2.05 5.57 -7.26
C GLU A 174 -2.75 6.90 -6.97
N GLY A 175 -3.38 7.45 -8.00
CA GLY A 175 -4.08 8.74 -7.92
C GLY A 175 -5.29 8.80 -6.99
N ALA A 176 -5.74 7.67 -6.43
CA ALA A 176 -6.89 7.64 -5.51
C ALA A 176 -6.59 8.27 -4.14
N ILE A 177 -5.32 8.30 -3.73
CA ILE A 177 -4.88 8.84 -2.44
C ILE A 177 -4.09 10.14 -2.69
N PRO A 178 -4.51 11.28 -2.11
CA PRO A 178 -3.72 12.51 -2.20
C PRO A 178 -2.34 12.29 -1.58
N LYS A 179 -1.30 12.70 -2.31
CA LYS A 179 0.09 12.59 -1.87
C LYS A 179 0.62 13.96 -1.55
N ASP A 180 0.87 14.17 -0.28
CA ASP A 180 1.47 15.40 0.24
C ASP A 180 2.09 15.13 1.62
N GLY A 181 2.98 16.00 2.07
CA GLY A 181 3.54 15.89 3.39
C GLY A 181 4.86 16.64 3.55
N PRO A 182 5.30 16.87 4.80
CA PRO A 182 6.51 17.65 5.09
C PRO A 182 7.80 16.97 4.62
N SER A 183 7.78 15.66 4.38
CA SER A 183 8.92 14.93 3.83
C SER A 183 8.97 14.93 2.30
N ALA A 184 8.01 15.58 1.65
CA ALA A 184 7.97 15.72 0.20
C ALA A 184 8.78 16.92 -0.31
N GLY A 185 9.19 17.81 0.60
CA GLY A 185 9.98 19.02 0.30
C GLY A 185 11.47 18.85 0.53
#